data_db3ff7f3f183e5131b363c4b1cb81f5a
#
_entry.id   db3ff7f3f183e5131b363c4b1cb81f5a
#
_cell.length_a   1.000
_cell.length_b   1.000
_cell.length_c   1.000
_cell.angle_alpha   90.00
_cell.angle_beta   90.00
_cell.angle_gamma   90.00
#
_symmetry.space_group_name_H-M   'P 1'
#
loop_
_entity.id
_entity.type
_entity.pdbx_description
1 polymer ?
#
loop_
_entity_poly.entity_id
_entity_poly.type
_entity_poly.pdbx_seq_one_letter_code
_entity_poly.pdbx_strand_id
1 'polypeptide(L)'
;YETADRPEPPVNPAAYGAAGALCGPPRALQAFAAAAMAGKLIGPPMRAEMRKGDPALAHAGLGVWSYEAPLDGCVGPTALVERRGAIGAVEVRLVMAPAIERSLVLFSNRADVPLGEVWAGEGLTHALASAAFCKI
;
A
#
# COMPACT_ATOMS: atom_id res chain seq x y z
N TYR A 1 7.98 5.67 16.86
CA TYR A 1 8.73 6.88 17.25
C TYR A 1 8.23 8.08 16.45
N GLU A 2 8.00 9.23 17.10
CA GLU A 2 7.72 10.49 16.40
C GLU A 2 8.97 10.92 15.61
N THR A 3 10.14 10.81 16.23
CA THR A 3 11.46 10.99 15.64
C THR A 3 12.41 9.89 16.12
N ALA A 4 13.66 9.87 15.62
CA ALA A 4 14.65 8.86 16.03
C ALA A 4 14.82 8.76 17.56
N ASP A 5 14.72 9.88 18.27
CA ASP A 5 15.02 10.00 19.71
C ASP A 5 13.77 10.20 20.58
N ARG A 6 12.58 10.30 19.97
CA ARG A 6 11.33 10.55 20.68
C ARG A 6 10.34 9.41 20.51
N PRO A 7 10.17 8.55 21.53
CA PRO A 7 9.18 7.49 21.50
C PRO A 7 7.76 8.04 21.34
N GLU A 8 6.95 7.36 20.53
CA GLU A 8 5.51 7.57 20.45
C GLU A 8 4.86 7.20 21.77
N PRO A 9 3.88 7.96 22.28
CA PRO A 9 3.02 7.52 23.36
C PRO A 9 2.33 6.19 23.04
N PRO A 10 2.07 5.34 24.03
CA PRO A 10 1.39 4.07 23.78
C PRO A 10 0.04 4.26 23.08
N VAL A 11 -0.14 3.58 21.97
CA VAL A 11 -1.39 3.56 21.21
C VAL A 11 -2.13 2.26 21.52
N ASN A 12 -3.42 2.37 21.85
CA ASN A 12 -4.28 1.20 22.00
C ASN A 12 -4.94 0.87 20.64
N PRO A 13 -4.48 -0.16 19.91
CA PRO A 13 -5.05 -0.51 18.60
C PRO A 13 -6.54 -0.86 18.66
N ALA A 14 -7.02 -1.39 19.79
CA ALA A 14 -8.42 -1.76 19.95
C ALA A 14 -9.38 -0.56 19.86
N ALA A 15 -8.90 0.66 20.15
CA ALA A 15 -9.70 1.89 19.99
C ALA A 15 -10.07 2.19 18.54
N TYR A 16 -9.36 1.62 17.57
CA TYR A 16 -9.62 1.81 16.14
C TYR A 16 -10.58 0.76 15.55
N GLY A 17 -11.00 -0.25 16.32
CA GLY A 17 -11.91 -1.29 15.85
C GLY A 17 -11.45 -1.92 14.53
N ALA A 18 -12.34 -2.09 13.58
CA ALA A 18 -12.04 -2.67 12.26
C ALA A 18 -11.07 -1.81 11.41
N ALA A 19 -10.89 -0.54 11.75
CA ALA A 19 -10.01 0.36 11.00
C ALA A 19 -8.52 0.15 11.32
N GLY A 20 -8.17 -0.43 12.48
CA GLY A 20 -6.76 -0.52 12.87
C GLY A 20 -6.44 -1.50 13.99
N ALA A 21 -7.37 -2.38 14.40
CA ALA A 21 -7.14 -3.34 15.48
C ALA A 21 -6.34 -4.59 15.06
N LEU A 22 -6.02 -4.75 13.77
CA LEU A 22 -5.23 -5.89 13.32
C LEU A 22 -3.75 -5.64 13.53
N CYS A 23 -3.09 -6.56 14.21
CA CYS A 23 -1.65 -6.59 14.37
C CYS A 23 -1.08 -7.85 13.72
N GLY A 24 0.05 -7.72 13.05
CA GLY A 24 0.68 -8.85 12.41
C GLY A 24 2.04 -8.51 11.78
N PRO A 25 2.83 -9.52 11.41
CA PRO A 25 4.10 -9.27 10.72
C PRO A 25 3.86 -8.84 9.27
N PRO A 26 4.80 -8.11 8.63
CA PRO A 26 4.71 -7.68 7.24
C PRO A 26 4.36 -8.81 6.26
N ARG A 27 4.93 -10.01 6.48
CA ARG A 27 4.64 -11.19 5.65
C ARG A 27 3.17 -11.63 5.67
N ALA A 28 2.44 -11.39 6.77
CA ALA A 28 1.01 -11.71 6.83
C ALA A 28 0.21 -10.77 5.93
N LEU A 29 0.55 -9.48 5.89
CA LEU A 29 -0.05 -8.53 4.96
C LEU A 29 0.29 -8.86 3.51
N GLN A 30 1.52 -9.31 3.24
CA GLN A 30 1.92 -9.75 1.90
C GLN A 30 1.16 -11.01 1.45
N ALA A 31 0.97 -11.98 2.35
CA ALA A 31 0.14 -13.17 2.07
C ALA A 31 -1.33 -12.79 1.80
N PHE A 32 -1.88 -11.84 2.56
CA PHE A 32 -3.21 -11.28 2.31
C PHE A 32 -3.30 -10.62 0.92
N ALA A 33 -2.31 -9.81 0.55
CA ALA A 33 -2.23 -9.16 -0.76
C ALA A 33 -2.20 -10.19 -1.89
N ALA A 34 -1.38 -11.23 -1.78
CA ALA A 34 -1.29 -12.31 -2.75
C ALA A 34 -2.64 -13.04 -2.90
N ALA A 35 -3.33 -13.32 -1.80
CA ALA A 35 -4.66 -13.94 -1.82
C ALA A 35 -5.72 -13.02 -2.46
N ALA A 36 -5.66 -11.72 -2.21
CA ALA A 36 -6.54 -10.72 -2.81
C ALA A 36 -6.30 -10.59 -4.33
N MET A 37 -5.05 -10.57 -4.76
CA MET A 37 -4.70 -10.54 -6.20
C MET A 37 -5.14 -11.80 -6.92
N ALA A 38 -4.92 -12.97 -6.30
CA ALA A 38 -5.32 -14.27 -6.87
C ALA A 38 -6.83 -14.51 -6.86
N GLY A 39 -7.64 -13.61 -6.28
CA GLY A 39 -9.09 -13.75 -6.22
C GLY A 39 -9.60 -14.78 -5.22
N LYS A 40 -8.79 -15.15 -4.23
CA LYS A 40 -9.16 -16.12 -3.19
C LYS A 40 -10.12 -15.54 -2.14
N LEU A 41 -10.17 -14.20 -2.01
CA LEU A 41 -10.97 -13.51 -1.00
C LEU A 41 -12.32 -13.03 -1.56
N ILE A 42 -12.32 -12.53 -2.78
CA ILE A 42 -13.52 -12.01 -3.47
C ILE A 42 -13.49 -12.44 -4.94
N GLY A 43 -14.68 -12.73 -5.49
CA GLY A 43 -14.82 -13.15 -6.88
C GLY A 43 -14.45 -12.07 -7.91
N PRO A 44 -14.24 -12.45 -9.18
CA PRO A 44 -13.77 -11.54 -10.22
C PRO A 44 -14.61 -10.27 -10.42
N PRO A 45 -15.97 -10.33 -10.47
CA PRO A 45 -16.77 -9.12 -10.65
C PRO A 45 -16.60 -8.11 -9.50
N MET A 46 -16.63 -8.57 -8.26
CA MET A 46 -16.48 -7.72 -7.08
C MET A 46 -15.07 -7.16 -6.98
N ARG A 47 -14.06 -7.95 -7.36
CA ARG A 47 -12.67 -7.49 -7.41
C ARG A 47 -12.46 -6.41 -8.48
N ALA A 48 -13.11 -6.53 -9.62
CA ALA A 48 -13.09 -5.50 -10.65
C ALA A 48 -13.72 -4.20 -10.16
N GLU A 49 -14.87 -4.30 -9.50
CA GLU A 49 -15.55 -3.13 -8.92
C GLU A 49 -14.73 -2.49 -7.80
N MET A 50 -14.13 -3.28 -6.91
CA MET A 50 -13.25 -2.79 -5.83
C MET A 50 -12.07 -1.97 -6.38
N ARG A 51 -11.52 -2.37 -7.53
CA ARG A 51 -10.36 -1.73 -8.16
C ARG A 51 -10.71 -0.61 -9.14
N LYS A 52 -11.97 -0.27 -9.27
CA LYS A 52 -12.42 0.82 -10.13
C LYS A 52 -12.14 2.15 -9.43
N GLY A 53 -10.95 2.69 -9.66
CA GLY A 53 -10.56 3.99 -9.12
C GLY A 53 -11.31 5.12 -9.80
N ASP A 54 -11.86 6.04 -9.03
CA ASP A 54 -12.50 7.24 -9.53
C ASP A 54 -11.50 8.41 -9.55
N PRO A 55 -11.12 8.93 -10.72
CA PRO A 55 -10.19 10.07 -10.82
C PRO A 55 -10.68 11.31 -10.08
N ALA A 56 -11.99 11.54 -9.99
CA ALA A 56 -12.57 12.67 -9.26
C ALA A 56 -12.39 12.53 -7.74
N LEU A 57 -12.16 11.32 -7.26
CA LEU A 57 -11.91 10.99 -5.85
C LEU A 57 -10.46 10.55 -5.62
N ALA A 58 -9.51 11.16 -6.34
CA ALA A 58 -8.09 10.81 -6.29
C ALA A 58 -7.83 9.30 -6.50
N HIS A 59 -8.53 8.70 -7.45
CA HIS A 59 -8.46 7.28 -7.77
C HIS A 59 -8.91 6.32 -6.66
N ALA A 60 -9.74 6.80 -5.72
CA ALA A 60 -10.32 5.94 -4.70
C ALA A 60 -11.26 4.90 -5.32
N GLY A 61 -11.07 3.65 -4.92
CA GLY A 61 -11.98 2.52 -5.15
C GLY A 61 -12.60 2.06 -3.84
N LEU A 62 -13.11 0.85 -3.79
CA LEU A 62 -13.70 0.29 -2.57
C LEU A 62 -12.60 -0.23 -1.63
N GLY A 63 -12.16 0.63 -0.70
CA GLY A 63 -11.15 0.32 0.30
C GLY A 63 -9.71 0.28 -0.23
N VAL A 64 -9.46 0.67 -1.47
CA VAL A 64 -8.13 0.77 -2.09
C VAL A 64 -8.07 2.02 -2.97
N TRP A 65 -6.86 2.42 -3.36
CA TRP A 65 -6.64 3.32 -4.48
C TRP A 65 -6.20 2.50 -5.69
N SER A 66 -6.70 2.83 -6.88
CA SER A 66 -6.35 2.13 -8.12
C SER A 66 -6.04 3.14 -9.21
N TYR A 67 -4.82 3.13 -9.69
CA TYR A 67 -4.28 4.13 -10.61
C TYR A 67 -3.15 3.55 -11.45
N GLU A 68 -2.77 4.28 -12.49
CA GLU A 68 -1.55 4.03 -13.25
C GLU A 68 -0.46 5.01 -12.81
N ALA A 69 0.75 4.51 -12.63
CA ALA A 69 1.91 5.33 -12.30
C ALA A 69 3.11 5.00 -13.20
N PRO A 70 3.89 5.99 -13.60
CA PRO A 70 5.19 5.75 -14.19
C PRO A 70 6.13 5.19 -13.10
N LEU A 71 6.77 4.06 -13.38
CA LEU A 71 7.79 3.49 -12.53
C LEU A 71 9.12 3.45 -13.28
N ASP A 72 10.22 3.77 -12.60
CA ASP A 72 11.53 3.83 -13.20
C ASP A 72 11.98 2.44 -13.69
N GLY A 73 12.26 2.34 -14.98
CA GLY A 73 12.70 1.11 -15.62
C GLY A 73 11.57 0.23 -16.18
N CYS A 74 10.32 0.59 -15.97
CA CYS A 74 9.20 -0.04 -16.69
C CYS A 74 8.99 0.58 -18.07
N VAL A 75 8.44 -0.20 -18.98
CA VAL A 75 8.01 0.30 -20.30
C VAL A 75 6.56 0.78 -20.16
N GLY A 76 6.39 2.09 -19.97
CA GLY A 76 5.08 2.71 -19.81
C GLY A 76 4.52 2.65 -18.37
N PRO A 77 3.33 3.24 -18.17
CA PRO A 77 2.66 3.27 -16.87
C PRO A 77 2.30 1.85 -16.38
N THR A 78 2.42 1.65 -15.09
CA THR A 78 2.08 0.39 -14.43
C THR A 78 0.78 0.56 -13.65
N ALA A 79 -0.20 -0.33 -13.89
CA ALA A 79 -1.44 -0.36 -13.14
C ALA A 79 -1.18 -0.87 -11.72
N LEU A 80 -1.49 -0.05 -10.73
CA LEU A 80 -1.24 -0.30 -9.32
C LEU A 80 -2.54 -0.28 -8.52
N VAL A 81 -2.56 -1.08 -7.46
CA VAL A 81 -3.58 -1.05 -6.41
C VAL A 81 -2.86 -0.84 -5.10
N GLU A 82 -3.23 0.22 -4.39
CA GLU A 82 -2.55 0.62 -3.16
C GLU A 82 -3.51 0.64 -1.97
N ARG A 83 -3.00 0.28 -0.81
CA ARG A 83 -3.63 0.55 0.48
C ARG A 83 -2.61 1.11 1.45
N ARG A 84 -3.02 2.14 2.17
CA ARG A 84 -2.23 2.84 3.18
C ARG A 84 -2.86 2.69 4.54
N GLY A 85 -2.05 2.76 5.55
CA GLY A 85 -2.47 2.86 6.92
C GLY A 85 -1.50 3.72 7.71
N ALA A 86 -2.04 4.50 8.64
CA ALA A 86 -1.24 5.23 9.61
C ALA A 86 -1.97 5.23 10.96
N ILE A 87 -1.26 4.89 12.02
CA ILE A 87 -1.72 5.00 13.40
C ILE A 87 -0.53 5.48 14.23
N GLY A 88 -0.65 6.68 14.80
CA GLY A 88 0.47 7.33 15.46
C GLY A 88 1.67 7.46 14.53
N ALA A 89 2.84 7.07 14.98
CA ALA A 89 4.07 7.10 14.18
C ALA A 89 4.29 5.84 13.32
N VAL A 90 3.32 4.94 13.25
CA VAL A 90 3.40 3.75 12.40
C VAL A 90 2.73 4.04 11.06
N GLU A 91 3.47 3.93 9.99
CA GLU A 91 2.95 3.98 8.62
C GLU A 91 3.12 2.64 7.91
N VAL A 92 2.14 2.31 7.08
CA VAL A 92 2.13 1.10 6.24
C VAL A 92 1.76 1.49 4.83
N ARG A 93 2.49 0.94 3.87
CA ARG A 93 2.13 0.95 2.45
C ARG A 93 2.05 -0.48 1.94
N LEU A 94 0.94 -0.81 1.31
CA LEU A 94 0.78 -2.02 0.52
C LEU A 94 0.55 -1.59 -0.92
N VAL A 95 1.50 -1.88 -1.80
CA VAL A 95 1.41 -1.60 -3.24
C VAL A 95 1.38 -2.93 -3.98
N MET A 96 0.39 -3.13 -4.81
CA MET A 96 0.19 -4.33 -5.62
C MET A 96 0.25 -3.97 -7.09
N ALA A 97 0.92 -4.80 -7.89
CA ALA A 97 0.93 -4.77 -9.35
C ALA A 97 0.28 -6.06 -9.87
N PRO A 98 -1.06 -6.10 -10.00
CA PRO A 98 -1.80 -7.35 -10.26
C PRO A 98 -1.46 -8.01 -11.59
N ALA A 99 -1.09 -7.22 -12.61
CA ALA A 99 -0.75 -7.74 -13.95
C ALA A 99 0.51 -8.62 -13.94
N ILE A 100 1.41 -8.39 -12.97
CA ILE A 100 2.66 -9.14 -12.82
C ILE A 100 2.71 -9.95 -11.51
N GLU A 101 1.59 -10.01 -10.79
CA GLU A 101 1.43 -10.77 -9.54
C GLU A 101 2.46 -10.43 -8.46
N ARG A 102 2.89 -9.17 -8.40
CA ARG A 102 3.86 -8.69 -7.40
C ARG A 102 3.22 -7.74 -6.40
N SER A 103 3.76 -7.74 -5.20
CA SER A 103 3.38 -6.80 -4.16
C SER A 103 4.59 -6.33 -3.35
N LEU A 104 4.50 -5.10 -2.86
CA LEU A 104 5.46 -4.48 -1.98
C LEU A 104 4.73 -4.08 -0.70
N VAL A 105 5.32 -4.42 0.44
CA VAL A 105 4.84 -4.00 1.76
C VAL A 105 5.94 -3.22 2.45
N LEU A 106 5.63 -2.00 2.85
CA LEU A 106 6.53 -1.15 3.64
C LEU A 106 5.91 -0.88 5.00
N PHE A 107 6.74 -0.93 6.02
CA PHE A 107 6.41 -0.48 7.36
C PHE A 107 7.45 0.55 7.81
N SER A 108 6.97 1.64 8.39
CA SER A 108 7.79 2.57 9.16
C SER A 108 7.19 2.71 10.55
N ASN A 109 8.03 2.70 11.56
CA ASN A 109 7.66 3.05 12.93
C ASN A 109 8.17 4.46 13.32
N ARG A 110 8.40 5.29 12.31
CA ARG A 110 8.89 6.66 12.47
C ARG A 110 8.05 7.60 11.63
N ALA A 111 7.41 8.58 12.28
CA ALA A 111 6.59 9.59 11.62
C ALA A 111 7.40 10.59 10.78
N ASP A 112 8.69 10.77 11.12
CA ASP A 112 9.58 11.70 10.43
C ASP A 112 10.24 11.12 9.17
N VAL A 113 9.89 9.89 8.78
CA VAL A 113 10.39 9.27 7.54
C VAL A 113 9.29 9.34 6.47
N PRO A 114 9.40 10.27 5.50
CA PRO A 114 8.40 10.37 4.45
C PRO A 114 8.48 9.16 3.51
N LEU A 115 7.38 8.41 3.40
CA LEU A 115 7.31 7.27 2.47
C LEU A 115 7.08 7.73 1.02
N GLY A 116 6.61 8.97 0.83
CA GLY A 116 6.35 9.54 -0.49
C GLY A 116 5.09 8.99 -1.16
N GLU A 117 4.86 9.43 -2.38
CA GLU A 117 3.64 9.15 -3.14
C GLU A 117 3.99 8.48 -4.48
N VAL A 118 3.57 7.23 -4.67
CA VAL A 118 3.90 6.48 -5.90
C VAL A 118 3.35 7.18 -7.14
N TRP A 119 2.13 7.70 -7.08
CA TRP A 119 1.51 8.40 -8.22
C TRP A 119 2.20 9.73 -8.58
N ALA A 120 2.90 10.36 -7.61
CA ALA A 120 3.68 11.57 -7.87
C ALA A 120 5.01 11.28 -8.56
N GLY A 121 5.39 10.01 -8.67
CA GLY A 121 6.65 9.61 -9.28
C GLY A 121 7.88 9.89 -8.41
N GLU A 122 7.69 9.99 -7.09
CA GLU A 122 8.78 10.37 -6.17
C GLU A 122 8.68 9.68 -4.80
N GLY A 123 9.78 9.74 -4.08
CA GLY A 123 9.88 9.26 -2.71
C GLY A 123 10.24 7.78 -2.58
N LEU A 124 10.37 7.34 -1.32
CA LEU A 124 10.87 6.00 -0.99
C LEU A 124 9.98 4.89 -1.57
N THR A 125 8.66 5.04 -1.45
CA THR A 125 7.72 4.02 -1.96
C THR A 125 7.80 3.88 -3.47
N HIS A 126 7.91 5.00 -4.22
CA HIS A 126 8.10 4.98 -5.66
C HIS A 126 9.41 4.29 -6.07
N ALA A 127 10.53 4.65 -5.44
CA ALA A 127 11.83 4.05 -5.75
C ALA A 127 11.84 2.54 -5.50
N LEU A 128 11.26 2.09 -4.38
CA LEU A 128 11.17 0.67 -4.05
C LEU A 128 10.18 -0.09 -4.95
N ALA A 129 9.04 0.51 -5.30
CA ALA A 129 8.11 -0.08 -6.26
C ALA A 129 8.75 -0.23 -7.64
N SER A 130 9.48 0.79 -8.12
CA SER A 130 10.24 0.74 -9.36
C SER A 130 11.26 -0.39 -9.35
N ALA A 131 12.02 -0.51 -8.27
CA ALA A 131 13.02 -1.59 -8.14
C ALA A 131 12.38 -2.98 -8.06
N ALA A 132 11.23 -3.12 -7.37
CA ALA A 132 10.56 -4.40 -7.17
C ALA A 132 9.78 -4.88 -8.41
N PHE A 133 9.22 -3.94 -9.18
CA PHE A 133 8.29 -4.28 -10.28
C PHE A 133 8.91 -4.18 -11.67
N CYS A 134 9.92 -3.32 -11.87
CA CYS A 134 10.48 -3.01 -13.18
C CYS A 134 11.90 -3.54 -13.43
N LYS A 135 12.68 -3.77 -12.37
CA LYS A 135 14.03 -4.35 -12.52
C LYS A 135 13.94 -5.86 -12.36
N ILE A 136 14.17 -6.58 -13.44
CA ILE A 136 14.34 -8.04 -13.50
C ILE A 136 15.77 -8.32 -13.96
#